data_4d0b30e51ceeef4f3f06d9e1b4409a56
#
_entry.id   4d0b30e51ceeef4f3f06d9e1b4409a56
#
_cell.length_a   1.000
_cell.length_b   1.000
_cell.length_c   1.000
_cell.angle_alpha   90.00
_cell.angle_beta   90.00
_cell.angle_gamma   90.00
#
_symmetry.space_group_name_H-M   'P 1'
#
loop_
_entity.id
_entity.type
_entity.pdbx_description
1 polymer ?
#
loop_
_entity_poly.entity_id
_entity_poly.type
_entity_poly.pdbx_seq_one_letter_code
_entity_poly.pdbx_strand_id
1 'polypeptide(L)'
;MSGVAPSVQRLSAALLLVLVAGCASTRNVPVTDPASADRAAGYALKMVGKPYKYGGSSPAGFDCSGLVQYSYKQAGVKLPRETGDLLRSSTPLRGSHLRRGDLLFFDQEGKKKSHVGIYLGDGRFVHAPSSGKQVRADRIDSPYWKKHLSEARRI
;
A
#
# COMPACT_ATOMS: atom_id res chain seq x y z
N MET A 1 -84.17 28.93 -0.85
CA MET A 1 -83.98 27.89 0.16
C MET A 1 -82.62 27.23 -0.15
N SER A 2 -81.74 27.40 0.73
CA SER A 2 -80.30 27.34 0.63
C SER A 2 -79.78 25.91 0.61
N GLY A 3 -79.00 25.55 -0.42
CA GLY A 3 -78.27 24.32 -0.47
C GLY A 3 -76.75 24.58 -0.29
N VAL A 4 -76.24 24.14 0.84
CA VAL A 4 -74.83 24.24 1.22
C VAL A 4 -74.05 23.05 0.60
N ALA A 5 -73.05 23.32 -0.22
CA ALA A 5 -72.17 22.32 -0.74
C ALA A 5 -70.97 22.05 0.23
N PRO A 6 -70.55 20.82 0.46
CA PRO A 6 -69.39 20.55 1.31
C PRO A 6 -68.10 20.74 0.55
N SER A 7 -67.17 21.47 1.15
CA SER A 7 -65.80 21.68 0.70
C SER A 7 -64.98 20.43 0.88
N VAL A 8 -64.43 19.95 -0.24
CA VAL A 8 -63.48 18.83 -0.28
C VAL A 8 -62.08 19.35 0.09
N GLN A 9 -61.66 19.06 1.31
CA GLN A 9 -60.31 19.34 1.79
C GLN A 9 -59.30 18.37 1.15
N ARG A 10 -58.49 18.87 0.23
CA ARG A 10 -57.40 18.11 -0.37
C ARG A 10 -56.22 18.03 0.62
N LEU A 11 -56.04 16.87 1.23
CA LEU A 11 -54.83 16.56 1.98
C LEU A 11 -53.66 16.35 1.00
N SER A 12 -52.79 17.33 0.91
CA SER A 12 -51.50 17.21 0.19
C SER A 12 -50.55 16.42 1.07
N ALA A 13 -50.34 15.15 0.77
CA ALA A 13 -49.28 14.35 1.37
C ALA A 13 -47.94 14.80 0.78
N ALA A 14 -47.20 15.59 1.55
CA ALA A 14 -45.82 15.92 1.21
C ALA A 14 -44.91 14.68 1.47
N LEU A 15 -44.53 14.01 0.37
CA LEU A 15 -43.57 12.91 0.41
C LEU A 15 -42.17 13.48 0.65
N LEU A 16 -41.67 13.39 1.90
CA LEU A 16 -40.33 13.77 2.26
C LEU A 16 -39.35 12.72 1.75
N LEU A 17 -38.70 13.01 0.63
CA LEU A 17 -37.61 12.18 0.07
C LEU A 17 -36.35 12.44 0.92
N VAL A 18 -36.06 11.56 1.88
CA VAL A 18 -34.79 11.59 2.62
C VAL A 18 -33.70 11.03 1.73
N LEU A 19 -32.91 11.91 1.11
CA LEU A 19 -31.68 11.57 0.42
C LEU A 19 -30.62 11.17 1.46
N VAL A 20 -30.47 9.88 1.69
CA VAL A 20 -29.33 9.33 2.44
C VAL A 20 -28.08 9.49 1.56
N ALA A 21 -27.36 10.60 1.75
CA ALA A 21 -26.02 10.76 1.20
C ALA A 21 -25.09 9.80 1.94
N GLY A 22 -24.96 8.58 1.41
CA GLY A 22 -23.96 7.62 1.85
C GLY A 22 -22.57 8.19 1.57
N CYS A 23 -21.86 8.63 2.60
CA CYS A 23 -20.42 8.91 2.52
C CYS A 23 -19.69 7.61 2.23
N ALA A 24 -19.58 7.23 0.96
CA ALA A 24 -18.61 6.26 0.51
C ALA A 24 -17.24 6.91 0.71
N SER A 25 -16.58 6.62 1.84
CA SER A 25 -15.17 6.92 2.04
C SER A 25 -14.38 6.12 1.01
N THR A 26 -14.22 6.66 -0.18
CA THR A 26 -13.22 6.19 -1.11
C THR A 26 -11.88 6.39 -0.42
N ARG A 27 -11.28 5.30 0.05
CA ARG A 27 -9.89 5.31 0.48
C ARG A 27 -9.08 5.70 -0.74
N ASN A 28 -8.72 6.98 -0.83
CA ASN A 28 -7.76 7.44 -1.81
C ASN A 28 -6.44 6.75 -1.49
N VAL A 29 -6.19 5.62 -2.14
CA VAL A 29 -4.83 5.10 -2.28
C VAL A 29 -4.11 6.14 -3.11
N PRO A 30 -3.06 6.80 -2.59
CA PRO A 30 -2.34 7.77 -3.39
C PRO A 30 -1.75 7.01 -4.59
N VAL A 31 -2.25 7.30 -5.78
CA VAL A 31 -1.61 6.81 -7.00
C VAL A 31 -0.29 7.54 -7.10
N THR A 32 0.77 6.84 -6.75
CA THR A 32 2.11 7.40 -6.77
C THR A 32 2.54 7.57 -8.22
N ASP A 33 3.02 8.75 -8.57
CA ASP A 33 3.59 8.95 -9.89
C ASP A 33 4.85 8.06 -10.07
N PRO A 34 5.10 7.56 -11.29
CA PRO A 34 6.22 6.64 -11.55
C PRO A 34 7.57 7.22 -11.13
N ALA A 35 7.76 8.54 -11.18
CA ALA A 35 9.00 9.19 -10.78
C ALA A 35 9.22 9.14 -9.25
N SER A 36 8.16 9.25 -8.46
CA SER A 36 8.25 9.09 -7.00
C SER A 36 8.59 7.66 -6.60
N ALA A 37 8.00 6.66 -7.27
CA ALA A 37 8.33 5.25 -7.04
C ALA A 37 9.79 4.93 -7.40
N ASP A 38 10.29 5.45 -8.52
CA ASP A 38 11.69 5.32 -8.92
C ASP A 38 12.65 5.96 -7.90
N ARG A 39 12.35 7.18 -7.43
CA ARG A 39 13.11 7.84 -6.37
C ARG A 39 13.11 7.03 -5.08
N ALA A 40 11.96 6.46 -4.68
CA ALA A 40 11.88 5.61 -3.49
C ALA A 40 12.79 4.39 -3.59
N ALA A 41 12.80 3.70 -4.73
CA ALA A 41 13.74 2.61 -4.99
C ALA A 41 15.21 3.07 -4.89
N GLY A 42 15.52 4.26 -5.38
CA GLY A 42 16.85 4.88 -5.26
C GLY A 42 17.24 5.17 -3.81
N TYR A 43 16.33 5.68 -3.00
CA TYR A 43 16.57 5.90 -1.56
C TYR A 43 16.77 4.59 -0.81
N ALA A 44 15.97 3.57 -1.09
CA ALA A 44 16.15 2.25 -0.49
C ALA A 44 17.51 1.62 -0.84
N LEU A 45 17.94 1.75 -2.08
CA LEU A 45 19.25 1.25 -2.52
C LEU A 45 20.42 1.93 -1.77
N LYS A 46 20.31 3.22 -1.47
CA LYS A 46 21.32 3.94 -0.66
C LYS A 46 21.39 3.44 0.79
N MET A 47 20.40 2.70 1.26
CA MET A 47 20.37 2.13 2.61
C MET A 47 21.01 0.73 2.67
N VAL A 48 21.45 0.16 1.57
CA VAL A 48 22.20 -1.12 1.56
C VAL A 48 23.38 -1.02 2.54
N GLY A 49 23.57 -2.07 3.33
CA GLY A 49 24.59 -2.13 4.40
C GLY A 49 24.12 -1.57 5.76
N LYS A 50 22.99 -0.88 5.85
CA LYS A 50 22.43 -0.46 7.15
C LYS A 50 21.89 -1.66 7.92
N PRO A 51 22.02 -1.69 9.27
CA PRO A 51 21.63 -2.85 10.04
C PRO A 51 20.11 -3.09 10.01
N TYR A 52 19.72 -4.35 10.10
CA TYR A 52 18.33 -4.67 10.46
C TYR A 52 18.08 -4.31 11.93
N LYS A 53 16.95 -3.67 12.17
CA LYS A 53 16.44 -3.37 13.52
C LYS A 53 14.93 -3.55 13.54
N TYR A 54 14.43 -4.44 14.38
CA TYR A 54 12.98 -4.61 14.57
C TYR A 54 12.33 -3.28 14.99
N GLY A 55 11.24 -2.88 14.32
CA GLY A 55 10.60 -1.59 14.52
C GLY A 55 11.39 -0.38 13.99
N GLY A 56 12.54 -0.59 13.33
CA GLY A 56 13.38 0.48 12.79
C GLY A 56 12.84 1.06 11.49
N SER A 57 12.98 2.38 11.32
CA SER A 57 12.58 3.13 10.12
C SER A 57 13.49 4.32 9.81
N SER A 58 14.78 4.19 10.15
CA SER A 58 15.79 5.23 9.96
C SER A 58 17.15 4.62 9.58
N PRO A 59 18.12 5.42 9.11
CA PRO A 59 19.48 4.94 8.82
C PRO A 59 20.23 4.28 9.98
N ALA A 60 19.74 4.42 11.22
CA ALA A 60 20.25 3.70 12.37
C ALA A 60 19.81 2.23 12.44
N GLY A 61 18.85 1.84 11.58
CA GLY A 61 18.38 0.47 11.42
C GLY A 61 16.96 0.42 10.86
N PHE A 62 16.69 -0.61 10.10
CA PHE A 62 15.41 -0.82 9.42
C PHE A 62 14.86 -2.22 9.65
N ASP A 63 13.54 -2.34 9.82
CA ASP A 63 12.85 -3.57 9.44
C ASP A 63 12.31 -3.45 7.99
N CYS A 64 11.66 -4.50 7.49
CA CYS A 64 11.25 -4.57 6.08
C CYS A 64 10.29 -3.44 5.68
N SER A 65 9.22 -3.22 6.44
CA SER A 65 8.23 -2.18 6.17
C SER A 65 8.74 -0.77 6.53
N GLY A 66 9.63 -0.66 7.53
CA GLY A 66 10.28 0.60 7.88
C GLY A 66 11.21 1.11 6.78
N LEU A 67 11.92 0.22 6.08
CA LEU A 67 12.70 0.57 4.91
C LEU A 67 11.80 1.12 3.79
N VAL A 68 10.68 0.46 3.51
CA VAL A 68 9.69 0.91 2.52
C VAL A 68 9.15 2.29 2.90
N GLN A 69 8.66 2.45 4.13
CA GLN A 69 8.10 3.71 4.62
C GLN A 69 9.11 4.86 4.52
N TYR A 70 10.33 4.65 5.00
CA TYR A 70 11.41 5.64 4.91
C TYR A 70 11.70 6.05 3.48
N SER A 71 11.88 5.09 2.59
CA SER A 71 12.25 5.34 1.21
C SER A 71 11.20 6.13 0.44
N TYR A 72 9.93 5.77 0.61
CA TYR A 72 8.82 6.50 0.03
C TYR A 72 8.63 7.89 0.65
N LYS A 73 8.83 8.03 1.97
CA LYS A 73 8.81 9.34 2.64
C LYS A 73 9.87 10.29 2.07
N GLN A 74 11.09 9.79 1.81
CA GLN A 74 12.14 10.60 1.15
C GLN A 74 11.76 10.99 -0.28
N ALA A 75 10.94 10.20 -0.94
CA ALA A 75 10.40 10.49 -2.27
C ALA A 75 9.15 11.40 -2.25
N GLY A 76 8.71 11.84 -1.06
CA GLY A 76 7.56 12.73 -0.87
C GLY A 76 6.22 11.99 -0.71
N VAL A 77 6.23 10.66 -0.53
CA VAL A 77 5.03 9.83 -0.40
C VAL A 77 4.91 9.29 1.02
N LYS A 78 3.78 9.53 1.68
CA LYS A 78 3.50 9.03 3.02
C LYS A 78 2.84 7.65 2.94
N LEU A 79 3.49 6.64 3.48
CA LEU A 79 2.99 5.26 3.54
C LEU A 79 2.75 4.81 4.98
N PRO A 80 1.85 3.81 5.18
CA PRO A 80 1.68 3.14 6.46
C PRO A 80 2.98 2.51 6.97
N ARG A 81 3.02 2.24 8.28
CA ARG A 81 4.21 1.64 8.93
C ARG A 81 4.25 0.12 8.80
N GLU A 82 3.11 -0.53 8.92
CA GLU A 82 3.03 -1.99 9.03
C GLU A 82 2.90 -2.66 7.66
N THR A 83 3.50 -3.84 7.50
CA THR A 83 3.47 -4.61 6.25
C THR A 83 2.03 -4.91 5.79
N GLY A 84 1.14 -5.26 6.73
CA GLY A 84 -0.27 -5.51 6.44
C GLY A 84 -1.01 -4.27 5.95
N ASP A 85 -0.68 -3.09 6.46
CA ASP A 85 -1.28 -1.82 6.01
C ASP A 85 -0.74 -1.40 4.63
N LEU A 86 0.55 -1.60 4.38
CA LEU A 86 1.14 -1.42 3.05
C LEU A 86 0.42 -2.29 2.01
N LEU A 87 0.14 -3.55 2.37
CA LEU A 87 -0.61 -4.46 1.52
C LEU A 87 -2.02 -3.90 1.23
N ARG A 88 -2.74 -3.45 2.25
CA ARG A 88 -4.11 -2.92 2.10
C ARG A 88 -4.18 -1.60 1.35
N SER A 89 -3.14 -0.78 1.43
CA SER A 89 -3.07 0.55 0.79
C SER A 89 -2.44 0.55 -0.59
N SER A 90 -2.15 -0.60 -1.17
CA SER A 90 -1.52 -0.74 -2.48
C SER A 90 -2.38 -1.56 -3.44
N THR A 91 -2.19 -1.37 -4.73
CA THR A 91 -2.95 -2.03 -5.80
C THR A 91 -2.26 -3.31 -6.27
N PRO A 92 -2.94 -4.48 -6.31
CA PRO A 92 -2.36 -5.71 -6.82
C PRO A 92 -1.96 -5.58 -8.28
N LEU A 93 -0.78 -6.07 -8.63
CA LEU A 93 -0.34 -6.17 -10.01
C LEU A 93 -0.69 -7.55 -10.56
N ARG A 94 -1.43 -7.56 -11.66
CA ARG A 94 -1.74 -8.78 -12.41
C ARG A 94 -0.83 -8.84 -13.63
N GLY A 95 -0.07 -9.95 -13.76
CA GLY A 95 0.87 -10.13 -14.86
C GLY A 95 2.30 -9.62 -14.58
N SER A 96 3.14 -9.62 -15.60
CA SER A 96 4.60 -9.51 -15.48
C SER A 96 5.18 -8.10 -15.60
N HIS A 97 4.38 -7.06 -15.48
CA HIS A 97 4.86 -5.68 -15.72
C HIS A 97 5.33 -4.98 -14.45
N LEU A 98 6.33 -5.57 -13.76
CA LEU A 98 6.99 -4.92 -12.64
C LEU A 98 7.72 -3.66 -13.10
N ARG A 99 7.57 -2.58 -12.32
CA ARG A 99 8.30 -1.33 -12.49
C ARG A 99 9.11 -1.04 -11.25
N ARG A 100 10.24 -0.40 -11.43
CA ARG A 100 11.06 0.06 -10.32
C ARG A 100 10.22 0.86 -9.33
N GLY A 101 10.32 0.51 -8.04
CA GLY A 101 9.50 1.04 -6.96
C GLY A 101 8.32 0.14 -6.56
N ASP A 102 7.87 -0.80 -7.38
CA ASP A 102 6.80 -1.73 -6.97
C ASP A 102 7.19 -2.49 -5.69
N LEU A 103 6.19 -2.79 -4.86
CA LEU A 103 6.37 -3.55 -3.64
C LEU A 103 6.21 -5.03 -3.93
N LEU A 104 7.13 -5.82 -3.41
CA LEU A 104 7.10 -7.29 -3.47
C LEU A 104 6.84 -7.84 -2.07
N PHE A 105 5.77 -8.62 -1.94
CA PHE A 105 5.40 -9.27 -0.69
C PHE A 105 5.76 -10.75 -0.72
N PHE A 106 6.32 -11.22 0.38
CA PHE A 106 6.81 -12.58 0.50
C PHE A 106 6.21 -13.27 1.73
N ASP A 107 6.02 -14.57 1.62
CA ASP A 107 5.64 -15.43 2.73
C ASP A 107 6.91 -15.90 3.44
N GLN A 108 7.05 -15.59 4.72
CA GLN A 108 8.20 -16.00 5.53
C GLN A 108 7.76 -16.61 6.85
N GLU A 109 8.53 -17.58 7.34
CA GLU A 109 8.32 -18.23 8.65
C GLU A 109 6.88 -18.75 8.83
N GLY A 110 6.30 -19.30 7.78
CA GLY A 110 4.92 -19.83 7.78
C GLY A 110 3.83 -18.74 7.81
N LYS A 111 4.21 -17.46 7.79
CA LYS A 111 3.28 -16.32 7.78
C LYS A 111 3.15 -15.75 6.37
N LYS A 112 1.91 -15.64 5.89
CA LYS A 112 1.62 -15.05 4.58
C LYS A 112 1.91 -13.55 4.57
N LYS A 113 2.59 -13.08 3.50
CA LYS A 113 2.85 -11.67 3.22
C LYS A 113 3.46 -10.92 4.41
N SER A 114 4.31 -11.63 5.15
CA SER A 114 4.94 -11.12 6.37
C SER A 114 6.20 -10.30 6.10
N HIS A 115 6.71 -10.33 4.87
CA HIS A 115 7.89 -9.60 4.45
C HIS A 115 7.64 -8.79 3.19
N VAL A 116 8.31 -7.64 3.07
CA VAL A 116 8.17 -6.73 1.94
C VAL A 116 9.52 -6.18 1.51
N GLY A 117 9.69 -5.99 0.21
CA GLY A 117 10.83 -5.29 -0.40
C GLY A 117 10.38 -4.38 -1.53
N ILE A 118 11.32 -3.59 -2.04
CA ILE A 118 11.10 -2.65 -3.15
C ILE A 118 11.83 -3.16 -4.39
N TYR A 119 11.12 -3.31 -5.49
CA TYR A 119 11.68 -3.75 -6.77
C TYR A 119 12.62 -2.69 -7.36
N LEU A 120 13.79 -3.12 -7.81
CA LEU A 120 14.84 -2.26 -8.35
C LEU A 120 14.94 -2.27 -9.87
N GLY A 121 14.23 -3.19 -10.53
CA GLY A 121 14.48 -3.53 -11.93
C GLY A 121 15.37 -4.78 -12.09
N ASP A 122 15.42 -5.32 -13.28
CA ASP A 122 16.29 -6.44 -13.69
C ASP A 122 16.24 -7.67 -12.77
N GLY A 123 15.05 -7.97 -12.25
CA GLY A 123 14.82 -9.11 -11.36
C GLY A 123 15.41 -8.95 -9.96
N ARG A 124 15.79 -7.74 -9.55
CA ARG A 124 16.35 -7.45 -8.22
C ARG A 124 15.38 -6.65 -7.35
N PHE A 125 15.51 -6.80 -6.05
CA PHE A 125 14.77 -6.02 -5.07
C PHE A 125 15.64 -5.74 -3.83
N VAL A 126 15.37 -4.66 -3.13
CA VAL A 126 16.04 -4.27 -1.88
C VAL A 126 15.11 -4.49 -0.71
N HIS A 127 15.65 -5.00 0.39
CA HIS A 127 14.89 -5.30 1.60
C HIS A 127 15.77 -5.33 2.85
N ALA A 128 15.13 -5.28 4.03
CA ALA A 128 15.76 -5.52 5.32
C ALA A 128 15.34 -6.93 5.80
N PRO A 129 16.21 -7.95 5.71
CA PRO A 129 15.78 -9.36 5.77
C PRO A 129 15.38 -9.85 7.17
N SER A 130 16.23 -9.71 8.18
CA SER A 130 15.99 -10.19 9.55
C SER A 130 17.10 -9.76 10.50
N SER A 131 16.91 -10.02 11.81
CA SER A 131 17.88 -9.73 12.88
C SER A 131 19.28 -10.30 12.56
N GLY A 132 20.30 -9.52 12.92
CA GLY A 132 21.71 -9.88 12.67
C GLY A 132 22.19 -9.70 11.24
N LYS A 133 21.31 -9.24 10.33
CA LYS A 133 21.64 -8.98 8.93
C LYS A 133 21.55 -7.49 8.62
N GLN A 134 21.86 -7.15 7.38
CA GLN A 134 21.83 -5.78 6.87
C GLN A 134 20.85 -5.67 5.71
N VAL A 135 20.39 -4.45 5.43
CA VAL A 135 19.68 -4.11 4.20
C VAL A 135 20.54 -4.54 3.01
N ARG A 136 19.95 -5.23 2.06
CA ARG A 136 20.65 -5.75 0.89
C ARG A 136 19.72 -5.86 -0.33
N ALA A 137 20.31 -6.02 -1.49
CA ALA A 137 19.60 -6.36 -2.70
C ALA A 137 19.75 -7.85 -3.01
N ASP A 138 18.65 -8.52 -3.26
CA ASP A 138 18.59 -9.92 -3.66
C ASP A 138 17.88 -10.08 -5.01
N ARG A 139 17.96 -11.27 -5.62
CA ARG A 139 17.28 -11.61 -6.87
C ARG A 139 15.97 -12.32 -6.59
N ILE A 140 14.90 -11.92 -7.29
CA ILE A 140 13.55 -12.53 -7.18
C ILE A 140 13.59 -13.99 -7.67
N ASP A 141 14.40 -14.27 -8.69
CA ASP A 141 14.50 -15.59 -9.32
C ASP A 141 15.40 -16.58 -8.57
N SER A 142 16.06 -16.17 -7.48
CA SER A 142 16.77 -17.11 -6.62
C SER A 142 15.80 -18.15 -6.02
N PRO A 143 16.23 -19.40 -5.79
CA PRO A 143 15.34 -20.49 -5.35
C PRO A 143 14.49 -20.13 -4.12
N TYR A 144 15.10 -19.47 -3.15
CA TYR A 144 14.39 -19.05 -1.92
C TYR A 144 13.31 -18.01 -2.23
N TRP A 145 13.67 -16.88 -2.85
CA TRP A 145 12.74 -15.77 -3.08
C TRP A 145 11.66 -16.12 -4.09
N LYS A 146 11.99 -16.87 -5.13
CA LYS A 146 11.01 -17.37 -6.11
C LYS A 146 9.91 -18.21 -5.44
N LYS A 147 10.30 -19.07 -4.49
CA LYS A 147 9.36 -19.92 -3.74
C LYS A 147 8.45 -19.11 -2.80
N HIS A 148 8.95 -18.01 -2.23
CA HIS A 148 8.26 -17.26 -1.19
C HIS A 148 7.57 -15.99 -1.70
N LEU A 149 7.78 -15.61 -2.96
CA LEU A 149 7.09 -14.47 -3.56
C LEU A 149 5.59 -14.75 -3.63
N SER A 150 4.82 -13.94 -2.93
CA SER A 150 3.36 -14.09 -2.80
C SER A 150 2.62 -13.20 -3.79
N GLU A 151 2.95 -11.91 -3.82
CA GLU A 151 2.36 -10.98 -4.78
C GLU A 151 3.20 -9.72 -4.95
N ALA A 152 2.97 -9.02 -6.06
CA ALA A 152 3.51 -7.69 -6.33
C ALA A 152 2.39 -6.65 -6.29
N ARG A 153 2.69 -5.45 -5.79
CA ARG A 153 1.72 -4.38 -5.65
C ARG A 153 2.34 -3.02 -5.97
N ARG A 154 1.50 -2.07 -6.37
CA ARG A 154 1.89 -0.69 -6.69
C ARG A 154 1.21 0.31 -5.76
N ILE A 155 1.96 1.32 -5.33
CA ILE A 155 1.48 2.46 -4.57
C ILE A 155 0.88 3.51 -5.52
#